data_f90077b738b3209a85548531bd82806c
#
_entry.id   f90077b738b3209a85548531bd82806c
#
_cell.length_a   1.000
_cell.length_b   1.000
_cell.length_c   1.000
_cell.angle_alpha   90.00
_cell.angle_beta   90.00
_cell.angle_gamma   90.00
#
_symmetry.space_group_name_H-M   'P 1'
#
loop_
_entity.id
_entity.type
_entity.pdbx_description
1 polymer ?
#
loop_
_entity_poly.entity_id
_entity_poly.type
_entity_poly.pdbx_seq_one_letter_code
_entity_poly.pdbx_strand_id
1 'polypeptide(L)'
;VGRYRFSIKIILFFYLLLSSILGADEITNIKETSIHKNMDEFFNFGRTATIEEIKAWDLDVSPDGTGLPEGNGTVGEGEILYASKCLFCHGANGEGGINERLVSRAGEEFPDENIACGFECRTIGNYWPYATTLYDYILRSMPMNAPGSLTNDEVYSISAYLLYLNGIISEDTQLNAKNLENVVMPARDKFINDDRLNFKIAH
;
A
#
# COMPACT_ATOMS: atom_id res chain seq x y z
N VAL A 1 -18.14 61.09 2.89
CA VAL A 1 -17.09 60.69 3.86
C VAL A 1 -17.27 59.24 4.33
N GLY A 2 -18.37 58.54 3.98
CA GLY A 2 -18.64 57.18 4.45
C GLY A 2 -18.04 56.01 3.66
N ARG A 3 -17.57 56.16 2.43
CA ARG A 3 -17.12 55.06 1.54
C ARG A 3 -15.68 54.55 1.80
N TYR A 4 -14.83 55.39 2.31
CA TYR A 4 -13.41 55.01 2.57
C TYR A 4 -13.21 54.16 3.83
N ARG A 5 -14.08 54.23 4.82
CA ARG A 5 -13.94 53.46 6.07
C ARG A 5 -14.21 51.95 5.91
N PHE A 6 -14.99 51.54 4.91
CA PHE A 6 -15.31 50.15 4.67
C PHE A 6 -14.16 49.42 3.98
N SER A 7 -13.49 50.08 3.03
CA SER A 7 -12.34 49.50 2.31
C SER A 7 -11.12 49.25 3.22
N ILE A 8 -10.84 50.14 4.17
CA ILE A 8 -9.69 49.99 5.08
C ILE A 8 -9.89 48.79 6.03
N LYS A 9 -11.10 48.52 6.49
CA LYS A 9 -11.38 47.36 7.36
C LYS A 9 -11.24 46.04 6.63
N ILE A 10 -11.61 45.96 5.36
CA ILE A 10 -11.43 44.75 4.53
C ILE A 10 -9.98 44.52 4.22
N ILE A 11 -9.20 45.55 3.93
CA ILE A 11 -7.75 45.40 3.67
C ILE A 11 -7.00 44.94 4.95
N LEU A 12 -7.35 45.50 6.11
CA LEU A 12 -6.78 45.10 7.39
C LEU A 12 -7.16 43.63 7.76
N PHE A 13 -8.38 43.22 7.46
CA PHE A 13 -8.82 41.82 7.69
C PHE A 13 -8.09 40.82 6.78
N PHE A 14 -7.88 41.17 5.51
CA PHE A 14 -7.07 40.35 4.59
C PHE A 14 -5.59 40.33 4.97
N TYR A 15 -5.05 41.42 5.48
CA TYR A 15 -3.64 41.45 5.93
C TYR A 15 -3.41 40.61 7.18
N LEU A 16 -4.36 40.60 8.11
CA LEU A 16 -4.32 39.72 9.31
C LEU A 16 -4.51 38.24 8.99
N LEU A 17 -5.33 37.91 7.98
CA LEU A 17 -5.49 36.54 7.49
C LEU A 17 -4.24 36.06 6.75
N LEU A 18 -3.59 36.90 5.96
CA LEU A 18 -2.37 36.54 5.24
C LEU A 18 -1.18 36.34 6.17
N SER A 19 -1.06 37.13 7.24
CA SER A 19 0.00 36.97 8.23
C SER A 19 -0.14 35.74 9.10
N SER A 20 -1.34 35.22 9.31
CA SER A 20 -1.57 33.97 10.04
C SER A 20 -1.26 32.71 9.22
N ILE A 21 -1.35 32.79 7.88
CA ILE A 21 -1.01 31.69 6.98
C ILE A 21 0.52 31.60 6.80
N LEU A 22 1.21 32.72 6.66
CA LEU A 22 2.68 32.77 6.50
C LEU A 22 3.45 32.41 7.80
N GLY A 23 2.84 32.61 8.96
CA GLY A 23 3.47 32.26 10.25
C GLY A 23 3.38 30.79 10.63
N ALA A 24 2.42 30.03 10.07
CA ALA A 24 2.24 28.63 10.41
C ALA A 24 3.25 27.71 9.69
N ASP A 25 3.58 28.03 8.44
CA ASP A 25 4.53 27.23 7.65
C ASP A 25 5.99 27.43 8.10
N GLU A 26 6.31 28.60 8.62
CA GLU A 26 7.67 28.89 9.13
C GLU A 26 7.96 28.20 10.47
N ILE A 27 6.95 28.06 11.34
CA ILE A 27 7.09 27.40 12.64
C ILE A 27 7.20 25.87 12.50
N THR A 28 6.48 25.26 11.56
CA THR A 28 6.60 23.82 11.29
C THR A 28 7.95 23.46 10.70
N ASN A 29 8.44 24.25 9.76
CA ASN A 29 9.73 24.03 9.10
C ASN A 29 10.92 24.21 10.06
N ILE A 30 10.87 25.16 10.98
CA ILE A 30 11.92 25.36 12.00
C ILE A 30 11.96 24.20 13.00
N LYS A 31 10.80 23.60 13.34
CA LYS A 31 10.74 22.52 14.33
C LYS A 31 11.27 21.19 13.78
N GLU A 32 10.94 20.85 12.53
CA GLU A 32 11.50 19.67 11.86
C GLU A 32 13.00 19.79 11.61
N THR A 33 13.46 20.93 11.11
CA THR A 33 14.88 21.15 10.82
C THR A 33 15.75 21.13 12.09
N SER A 34 15.22 21.59 13.22
CA SER A 34 15.96 21.61 14.50
C SER A 34 16.06 20.24 15.16
N ILE A 35 15.05 19.38 15.00
CA ILE A 35 15.06 18.01 15.56
C ILE A 35 16.05 17.13 14.79
N HIS A 36 16.08 17.19 13.47
CA HIS A 36 17.04 16.45 12.66
C HIS A 36 18.49 16.91 12.92
N LYS A 37 18.73 18.20 12.99
CA LYS A 37 20.08 18.73 13.25
C LYS A 37 20.66 18.31 14.60
N ASN A 38 19.81 18.17 15.63
CA ASN A 38 20.25 17.73 16.96
C ASN A 38 20.54 16.23 17.03
N MET A 39 19.89 15.38 16.21
CA MET A 39 20.16 13.94 16.21
C MET A 39 21.46 13.59 15.51
N ASP A 40 21.78 14.24 14.40
CA ASP A 40 23.03 14.02 13.66
C ASP A 40 24.26 14.48 14.50
N GLU A 41 24.11 15.53 15.30
CA GLU A 41 25.16 16.06 16.16
C GLU A 41 25.39 15.18 17.41
N PHE A 42 24.36 14.45 17.88
CA PHE A 42 24.43 13.67 19.11
C PHE A 42 25.15 12.32 18.95
N PHE A 43 24.98 11.66 17.81
CA PHE A 43 25.54 10.32 17.61
C PHE A 43 26.72 10.27 16.65
N ASN A 44 26.92 11.28 15.83
CA ASN A 44 27.98 11.37 14.82
C ASN A 44 28.08 10.15 13.89
N PHE A 45 26.91 9.49 13.64
CA PHE A 45 26.78 8.34 12.75
C PHE A 45 25.93 8.70 11.54
N GLY A 46 26.39 8.30 10.36
CA GLY A 46 25.63 8.42 9.12
C GLY A 46 25.46 9.87 8.65
N ARG A 47 24.53 10.07 7.77
CA ARG A 47 24.09 11.35 7.23
C ARG A 47 22.60 11.28 6.87
N THR A 48 21.97 12.42 6.72
CA THR A 48 20.62 12.48 6.17
C THR A 48 20.61 11.90 4.75
N ALA A 49 19.67 11.00 4.47
CA ALA A 49 19.49 10.42 3.14
C ALA A 49 19.01 11.50 2.15
N THR A 50 19.44 11.42 0.90
CA THR A 50 18.90 12.28 -0.15
C THR A 50 17.51 11.81 -0.57
N ILE A 51 16.74 12.69 -1.22
CA ILE A 51 15.41 12.33 -1.74
C ILE A 51 15.50 11.18 -2.75
N GLU A 52 16.54 11.13 -3.56
CA GLU A 52 16.80 10.07 -4.53
C GLU A 52 17.09 8.74 -3.84
N GLU A 53 17.83 8.76 -2.75
CA GLU A 53 18.11 7.57 -1.95
C GLU A 53 16.84 7.06 -1.27
N ILE A 54 16.03 7.94 -0.68
CA ILE A 54 14.74 7.57 -0.09
C ILE A 54 13.84 6.95 -1.15
N LYS A 55 13.67 7.63 -2.29
CA LYS A 55 12.81 7.17 -3.38
C LYS A 55 13.22 5.79 -3.96
N ALA A 56 14.49 5.46 -3.93
CA ALA A 56 14.97 4.15 -4.37
C ALA A 56 14.58 2.99 -3.45
N TRP A 57 14.26 3.28 -2.19
CA TRP A 57 13.86 2.30 -1.17
C TRP A 57 12.39 2.35 -0.80
N ASP A 58 11.72 3.46 -1.08
CA ASP A 58 10.31 3.71 -0.80
C ASP A 58 9.45 3.07 -1.91
N LEU A 59 9.37 1.75 -1.87
CA LEU A 59 8.68 0.92 -2.87
C LEU A 59 7.46 0.22 -2.29
N ASP A 60 7.18 0.39 -1.00
CA ASP A 60 6.08 -0.28 -0.34
C ASP A 60 4.73 0.36 -0.67
N VAL A 61 3.71 -0.47 -0.66
CA VAL A 61 2.33 -0.08 -0.92
C VAL A 61 1.49 -0.29 0.33
N SER A 62 0.91 0.79 0.81
CA SER A 62 0.02 0.76 1.97
C SER A 62 -1.37 0.19 1.66
N PRO A 63 -2.12 -0.30 2.68
CA PRO A 63 -3.47 -0.80 2.50
C PRO A 63 -4.46 0.17 1.83
N ASP A 64 -4.28 1.46 2.02
CA ASP A 64 -5.08 2.56 1.44
C ASP A 64 -4.67 2.96 0.02
N GLY A 65 -3.77 2.21 -0.61
CA GLY A 65 -3.29 2.47 -1.96
C GLY A 65 -2.16 3.50 -2.06
N THR A 66 -1.74 4.09 -0.93
CA THR A 66 -0.56 4.98 -0.94
C THR A 66 0.66 4.18 -1.39
N GLY A 67 1.43 4.73 -2.31
CA GLY A 67 2.59 4.06 -2.89
C GLY A 67 2.31 3.23 -4.15
N LEU A 68 1.03 3.02 -4.55
CA LEU A 68 0.72 2.33 -5.79
C LEU A 68 1.29 3.10 -7.00
N PRO A 69 2.17 2.47 -7.80
CA PRO A 69 2.72 3.11 -8.98
C PRO A 69 1.70 3.14 -10.12
N GLU A 70 1.91 4.05 -11.07
CA GLU A 70 1.14 4.08 -12.31
C GLU A 70 1.29 2.77 -13.06
N GLY A 71 0.19 2.29 -13.64
CA GLY A 71 0.11 1.05 -14.40
C GLY A 71 -1.30 0.50 -14.44
N ASN A 72 -1.50 -0.55 -15.22
CA ASN A 72 -2.77 -1.27 -15.30
C ASN A 72 -2.56 -2.72 -15.74
N GLY A 73 -3.55 -3.59 -15.47
CA GLY A 73 -3.50 -4.98 -15.91
C GLY A 73 -4.87 -5.62 -15.95
N THR A 74 -5.02 -6.60 -16.85
CA THR A 74 -6.24 -7.39 -17.04
C THR A 74 -6.05 -8.82 -16.55
N VAL A 75 -7.17 -9.52 -16.31
CA VAL A 75 -7.18 -10.94 -15.93
C VAL A 75 -6.52 -11.79 -17.02
N GLY A 76 -6.84 -11.56 -18.30
CA GLY A 76 -6.29 -12.35 -19.41
C GLY A 76 -4.78 -12.17 -19.60
N GLU A 77 -4.25 -10.98 -19.44
CA GLU A 77 -2.79 -10.74 -19.43
C GLU A 77 -2.13 -11.44 -18.24
N GLY A 78 -2.78 -11.38 -17.08
CA GLY A 78 -2.32 -12.03 -15.86
C GLY A 78 -2.26 -13.55 -15.99
N GLU A 79 -3.21 -14.19 -16.68
CA GLU A 79 -3.20 -15.62 -16.96
C GLU A 79 -1.94 -16.04 -17.72
N ILE A 80 -1.61 -15.30 -18.78
CA ILE A 80 -0.42 -15.57 -19.61
C ILE A 80 0.87 -15.43 -18.81
N LEU A 81 0.94 -14.35 -18.00
CA LEU A 81 2.09 -14.08 -17.14
C LEU A 81 2.23 -15.13 -16.03
N TYR A 82 1.11 -15.49 -15.39
CA TYR A 82 1.07 -16.52 -14.37
C TYR A 82 1.56 -17.87 -14.90
N ALA A 83 1.08 -18.28 -16.06
CA ALA A 83 1.49 -19.53 -16.70
C ALA A 83 3.01 -19.57 -16.96
N SER A 84 3.62 -18.45 -17.28
CA SER A 84 5.05 -18.39 -17.59
C SER A 84 5.97 -18.20 -16.38
N LYS A 85 5.49 -17.52 -15.31
CA LYS A 85 6.35 -17.06 -14.21
C LYS A 85 5.99 -17.67 -12.84
N CYS A 86 4.76 -18.17 -12.64
CA CYS A 86 4.25 -18.56 -11.33
C CYS A 86 3.83 -20.03 -11.24
N LEU A 87 3.27 -20.59 -12.33
CA LEU A 87 2.68 -21.92 -12.42
C LEU A 87 3.60 -23.02 -11.88
N PHE A 88 4.90 -22.98 -12.22
CA PHE A 88 5.86 -24.01 -11.83
C PHE A 88 5.93 -24.20 -10.30
N CYS A 89 5.80 -23.13 -9.56
CA CYS A 89 5.88 -23.14 -8.09
C CYS A 89 4.52 -23.29 -7.42
N HIS A 90 3.47 -22.63 -7.96
CA HIS A 90 2.17 -22.46 -7.30
C HIS A 90 1.05 -23.33 -7.88
N GLY A 91 1.34 -24.16 -8.91
CA GLY A 91 0.32 -24.94 -9.60
C GLY A 91 -0.40 -24.18 -10.69
N ALA A 92 -1.10 -24.90 -11.58
CA ALA A 92 -1.71 -24.32 -12.78
C ALA A 92 -2.85 -23.34 -12.47
N ASN A 93 -3.58 -23.57 -11.38
CA ASN A 93 -4.71 -22.76 -10.92
C ASN A 93 -4.46 -22.18 -9.52
N GLY A 94 -3.20 -22.06 -9.10
CA GLY A 94 -2.85 -21.58 -7.77
C GLY A 94 -3.13 -22.57 -6.64
N GLU A 95 -3.33 -23.84 -6.94
CA GLU A 95 -3.63 -24.91 -6.00
C GLU A 95 -2.45 -25.33 -5.14
N GLY A 96 -1.26 -24.79 -5.42
CA GLY A 96 -0.02 -25.15 -4.78
C GLY A 96 0.79 -26.17 -5.59
N GLY A 97 2.06 -26.24 -5.31
CA GLY A 97 3.02 -27.14 -5.97
C GLY A 97 4.21 -27.36 -5.07
N ILE A 98 5.40 -26.98 -5.54
CA ILE A 98 6.60 -26.94 -4.69
C ILE A 98 6.56 -25.81 -3.66
N ASN A 99 5.71 -24.80 -3.91
CA ASN A 99 5.42 -23.71 -2.99
C ASN A 99 3.93 -23.65 -2.66
N GLU A 100 3.60 -22.79 -1.72
CA GLU A 100 2.30 -22.67 -1.11
C GLU A 100 1.18 -22.34 -2.11
N ARG A 101 -0.01 -22.76 -1.73
CA ARG A 101 -1.26 -22.53 -2.42
C ARG A 101 -1.65 -21.05 -2.35
N LEU A 102 -2.08 -20.47 -3.47
CA LEU A 102 -2.52 -19.09 -3.60
C LEU A 102 -4.04 -18.94 -3.64
N VAL A 103 -4.75 -20.00 -4.09
CA VAL A 103 -6.19 -19.98 -4.33
C VAL A 103 -6.90 -20.82 -3.29
N SER A 104 -7.97 -20.26 -2.69
CA SER A 104 -8.83 -20.97 -1.74
C SER A 104 -9.60 -22.08 -2.41
N ARG A 105 -9.86 -23.16 -1.69
CA ARG A 105 -10.81 -24.19 -2.14
C ARG A 105 -12.23 -23.68 -1.99
N ALA A 106 -13.14 -24.22 -2.79
CA ALA A 106 -14.54 -23.86 -2.70
C ALA A 106 -15.09 -24.11 -1.28
N GLY A 107 -15.70 -23.09 -0.67
CA GLY A 107 -16.25 -23.16 0.68
C GLY A 107 -15.21 -23.11 1.81
N GLU A 108 -13.96 -22.86 1.50
CA GLU A 108 -12.92 -22.70 2.52
C GLU A 108 -13.03 -21.33 3.19
N GLU A 109 -13.25 -21.35 4.51
CA GLU A 109 -13.41 -20.16 5.32
C GLU A 109 -12.06 -19.61 5.82
N PHE A 110 -12.11 -18.47 6.51
CA PHE A 110 -10.97 -17.89 7.20
C PHE A 110 -10.37 -18.89 8.19
N PRO A 111 -9.06 -19.18 8.10
CA PRO A 111 -8.40 -20.12 9.01
C PRO A 111 -8.25 -19.50 10.39
N ASP A 112 -9.05 -19.95 11.34
CA ASP A 112 -8.96 -19.57 12.73
C ASP A 112 -7.98 -20.47 13.53
N GLU A 113 -7.82 -20.18 14.81
CA GLU A 113 -6.93 -20.92 15.71
C GLU A 113 -7.32 -22.41 15.91
N ASN A 114 -8.57 -22.78 15.58
CA ASN A 114 -9.06 -24.16 15.70
C ASN A 114 -8.73 -25.01 14.48
N ILE A 115 -8.30 -24.37 13.39
CA ILE A 115 -7.94 -25.06 12.14
C ILE A 115 -6.45 -25.44 12.22
N ALA A 116 -6.16 -26.70 12.46
CA ALA A 116 -4.81 -27.25 12.67
C ALA A 116 -3.99 -27.36 11.37
N CYS A 117 -4.02 -26.36 10.49
CA CYS A 117 -3.29 -26.40 9.22
C CYS A 117 -2.22 -25.28 9.04
N GLY A 118 -1.94 -24.52 10.10
CA GLY A 118 -0.86 -23.53 10.08
C GLY A 118 -0.95 -22.52 8.92
N PHE A 119 0.18 -22.17 8.36
CA PHE A 119 0.28 -21.25 7.22
C PHE A 119 -0.27 -21.84 5.91
N GLU A 120 -0.25 -23.16 5.76
CA GLU A 120 -0.65 -23.88 4.54
C GLU A 120 -2.12 -23.65 4.14
N CYS A 121 -2.98 -23.26 5.10
CA CYS A 121 -4.39 -22.94 4.85
C CYS A 121 -4.64 -21.47 4.52
N ARG A 122 -3.65 -20.62 4.63
CA ARG A 122 -3.79 -19.19 4.39
C ARG A 122 -3.54 -18.89 2.92
N THR A 123 -4.56 -18.45 2.24
CA THR A 123 -4.50 -18.10 0.81
C THR A 123 -4.88 -16.65 0.59
N ILE A 124 -4.78 -16.19 -0.64
CA ILE A 124 -5.22 -14.85 -1.03
C ILE A 124 -6.73 -14.69 -0.77
N GLY A 125 -7.53 -15.71 -1.09
CA GLY A 125 -8.99 -15.62 -1.02
C GLY A 125 -9.56 -15.71 0.40
N ASN A 126 -8.95 -16.47 1.30
CA ASN A 126 -9.51 -16.70 2.63
C ASN A 126 -8.80 -15.96 3.77
N TYR A 127 -7.60 -15.39 3.53
CA TYR A 127 -6.80 -14.82 4.61
C TYR A 127 -6.33 -13.39 4.38
N TRP A 128 -5.96 -13.01 3.15
CA TRP A 128 -5.37 -11.70 2.91
C TRP A 128 -6.41 -10.56 3.02
N PRO A 129 -6.15 -9.53 3.86
CA PRO A 129 -7.15 -8.48 4.13
C PRO A 129 -7.21 -7.36 3.09
N TYR A 130 -6.18 -7.20 2.24
CA TYR A 130 -6.08 -6.12 1.26
C TYR A 130 -5.51 -6.61 -0.07
N ALA A 131 -6.11 -6.18 -1.17
CA ALA A 131 -5.58 -6.44 -2.51
C ALA A 131 -4.29 -5.67 -2.80
N THR A 132 -4.11 -4.52 -2.17
CA THR A 132 -2.86 -3.73 -2.22
C THR A 132 -1.68 -4.47 -1.62
N THR A 133 -1.88 -5.26 -0.55
CA THR A 133 -0.84 -6.14 0.02
C THR A 133 -0.43 -7.24 -0.96
N LEU A 134 -1.37 -7.77 -1.76
CA LEU A 134 -1.03 -8.74 -2.80
C LEU A 134 -0.13 -8.10 -3.86
N TYR A 135 -0.49 -6.91 -4.33
CA TYR A 135 0.32 -6.15 -5.29
C TYR A 135 1.73 -5.92 -4.75
N ASP A 136 1.86 -5.38 -3.53
CA ASP A 136 3.11 -5.07 -2.87
C ASP A 136 4.02 -6.30 -2.74
N TYR A 137 3.44 -7.43 -2.32
CA TYR A 137 4.18 -8.68 -2.17
C TYR A 137 4.70 -9.20 -3.51
N ILE A 138 3.88 -9.18 -4.56
CA ILE A 138 4.31 -9.60 -5.90
C ILE A 138 5.41 -8.68 -6.41
N LEU A 139 5.23 -7.36 -6.32
CA LEU A 139 6.20 -6.37 -6.80
C LEU A 139 7.59 -6.57 -6.19
N ARG A 140 7.65 -6.77 -4.89
CA ARG A 140 8.92 -6.81 -4.15
C ARG A 140 9.54 -8.20 -4.01
N SER A 141 8.72 -9.27 -4.07
CA SER A 141 9.16 -10.60 -3.67
C SER A 141 9.01 -11.68 -4.73
N MET A 142 8.17 -11.47 -5.76
CA MET A 142 7.88 -12.46 -6.78
C MET A 142 8.28 -12.02 -8.20
N PRO A 143 8.65 -12.97 -9.08
CA PRO A 143 8.92 -14.38 -8.78
C PRO A 143 10.16 -14.54 -7.91
N MET A 144 10.14 -15.49 -6.98
CA MET A 144 11.17 -15.66 -5.94
C MET A 144 12.61 -15.83 -6.48
N ASN A 145 12.76 -16.36 -7.68
CA ASN A 145 14.06 -16.49 -8.37
C ASN A 145 14.55 -15.20 -9.04
N ALA A 146 13.69 -14.17 -9.15
CA ALA A 146 13.99 -12.86 -9.74
C ALA A 146 13.11 -11.76 -9.13
N PRO A 147 13.22 -11.46 -7.82
CA PRO A 147 12.43 -10.41 -7.15
C PRO A 147 12.63 -9.05 -7.82
N GLY A 148 11.57 -8.27 -7.95
CA GLY A 148 11.62 -6.93 -8.55
C GLY A 148 11.83 -6.91 -10.08
N SER A 149 11.69 -8.04 -10.76
CA SER A 149 11.87 -8.13 -12.22
C SER A 149 10.60 -7.84 -13.03
N LEU A 150 9.44 -7.74 -12.35
CA LEU A 150 8.17 -7.46 -13.00
C LEU A 150 7.97 -5.96 -13.18
N THR A 151 7.37 -5.58 -14.30
CA THR A 151 6.87 -4.22 -14.51
C THR A 151 5.59 -3.99 -13.71
N ASN A 152 5.22 -2.72 -13.48
CA ASN A 152 3.99 -2.40 -12.78
C ASN A 152 2.75 -3.02 -13.43
N ASP A 153 2.66 -2.97 -14.77
CA ASP A 153 1.55 -3.57 -15.52
C ASP A 153 1.51 -5.09 -15.36
N GLU A 154 2.64 -5.78 -15.35
CA GLU A 154 2.72 -7.21 -15.10
C GLU A 154 2.24 -7.55 -13.68
N VAL A 155 2.58 -6.72 -12.67
CA VAL A 155 2.12 -6.92 -11.28
C VAL A 155 0.61 -6.70 -11.16
N TYR A 156 0.05 -5.65 -11.80
CA TYR A 156 -1.40 -5.44 -11.86
C TYR A 156 -2.12 -6.62 -12.54
N SER A 157 -1.57 -7.11 -13.64
CA SER A 157 -2.15 -8.23 -14.41
C SER A 157 -2.16 -9.52 -13.58
N ILE A 158 -1.03 -9.88 -12.98
CA ILE A 158 -0.92 -11.08 -12.11
C ILE A 158 -1.85 -10.95 -10.90
N SER A 159 -1.93 -9.76 -10.29
CA SER A 159 -2.86 -9.48 -9.18
C SER A 159 -4.30 -9.66 -9.61
N ALA A 160 -4.68 -9.16 -10.80
CA ALA A 160 -6.03 -9.34 -11.35
C ALA A 160 -6.36 -10.82 -11.55
N TYR A 161 -5.45 -11.58 -12.14
CA TYR A 161 -5.68 -13.02 -12.36
C TYR A 161 -5.82 -13.79 -11.05
N LEU A 162 -4.99 -13.54 -10.06
CA LEU A 162 -5.08 -14.21 -8.76
C LEU A 162 -6.35 -13.84 -7.98
N LEU A 163 -6.80 -12.59 -8.06
CA LEU A 163 -8.07 -12.18 -7.48
C LEU A 163 -9.27 -12.82 -8.20
N TYR A 164 -9.22 -12.94 -9.53
CA TYR A 164 -10.20 -13.66 -10.32
C TYR A 164 -10.26 -15.13 -9.96
N LEU A 165 -9.13 -15.84 -9.89
CA LEU A 165 -9.08 -17.24 -9.50
C LEU A 165 -9.67 -17.50 -8.11
N ASN A 166 -9.60 -16.52 -7.21
CA ASN A 166 -10.23 -16.57 -5.89
C ASN A 166 -11.69 -16.09 -5.89
N GLY A 167 -12.30 -15.78 -7.05
CA GLY A 167 -13.68 -15.34 -7.18
C GLY A 167 -13.97 -13.96 -6.57
N ILE A 168 -12.95 -13.12 -6.40
CA ILE A 168 -13.07 -11.80 -5.76
C ILE A 168 -13.45 -10.72 -6.78
N ILE A 169 -12.96 -10.82 -8.01
CA ILE A 169 -13.30 -9.93 -9.12
C ILE A 169 -13.77 -10.73 -10.32
N SER A 170 -14.43 -10.07 -11.27
CA SER A 170 -14.87 -10.68 -12.54
C SER A 170 -13.75 -10.71 -13.58
N GLU A 171 -13.90 -11.59 -14.57
CA GLU A 171 -12.92 -11.83 -15.64
C GLU A 171 -12.64 -10.59 -16.50
N ASP A 172 -13.63 -9.71 -16.65
CA ASP A 172 -13.55 -8.48 -17.43
C ASP A 172 -12.94 -7.29 -16.65
N THR A 173 -12.53 -7.52 -15.40
CA THR A 173 -11.96 -6.47 -14.56
C THR A 173 -10.56 -6.07 -15.03
N GLN A 174 -10.34 -4.75 -15.13
CA GLN A 174 -9.01 -4.17 -15.26
C GLN A 174 -8.62 -3.47 -13.96
N LEU A 175 -7.47 -3.83 -13.40
CA LEU A 175 -6.90 -3.20 -12.21
C LEU A 175 -5.89 -2.10 -12.56
N ASN A 176 -5.81 -1.10 -11.71
CA ASN A 176 -4.86 0.02 -11.78
C ASN A 176 -4.73 0.70 -10.41
N ALA A 177 -3.86 1.74 -10.30
CA ALA A 177 -3.63 2.48 -9.08
C ALA A 177 -4.88 3.14 -8.45
N LYS A 178 -5.95 3.38 -9.23
CA LYS A 178 -7.16 4.08 -8.75
C LYS A 178 -8.25 3.15 -8.23
N ASN A 179 -8.17 1.86 -8.53
CA ASN A 179 -9.25 0.93 -8.20
C ASN A 179 -8.80 -0.29 -7.39
N LEU A 180 -7.52 -0.61 -7.32
CA LEU A 180 -7.03 -1.76 -6.58
C LEU A 180 -7.36 -1.67 -5.08
N GLU A 181 -7.26 -0.49 -4.47
CA GLU A 181 -7.60 -0.26 -3.06
C GLU A 181 -9.08 -0.52 -2.72
N ASN A 182 -9.96 -0.40 -3.75
CA ASN A 182 -11.40 -0.58 -3.60
C ASN A 182 -11.85 -2.05 -3.71
N VAL A 183 -10.93 -2.97 -4.00
CA VAL A 183 -11.24 -4.40 -4.02
C VAL A 183 -11.52 -4.91 -2.61
N VAL A 184 -12.74 -5.40 -2.38
CA VAL A 184 -13.16 -5.90 -1.08
C VAL A 184 -12.70 -7.34 -0.92
N MET A 185 -11.71 -7.56 -0.06
CA MET A 185 -11.20 -8.89 0.24
C MET A 185 -12.10 -9.60 1.25
N PRO A 186 -12.39 -10.91 1.06
CA PRO A 186 -13.29 -11.68 1.96
C PRO A 186 -12.85 -11.71 3.43
N ALA A 187 -11.54 -11.67 3.66
CA ALA A 187 -10.98 -11.69 5.02
C ALA A 187 -10.89 -10.31 5.67
N ARG A 188 -11.27 -9.22 4.99
CA ARG A 188 -11.06 -7.84 5.47
C ARG A 188 -11.56 -7.60 6.90
N ASP A 189 -12.78 -8.07 7.18
CA ASP A 189 -13.45 -7.85 8.46
C ASP A 189 -13.00 -8.82 9.58
N LYS A 190 -12.09 -9.73 9.27
CA LYS A 190 -11.49 -10.64 10.25
C LYS A 190 -10.28 -10.03 10.96
N PHE A 191 -9.81 -8.88 10.50
CA PHE A 191 -8.67 -8.17 11.08
C PHE A 191 -9.13 -6.91 11.82
N ILE A 192 -8.62 -6.72 13.03
CA ILE A 192 -8.81 -5.51 13.82
C ILE A 192 -7.67 -4.52 13.54
N ASN A 193 -7.96 -3.24 13.71
CA ASN A 193 -6.93 -2.21 13.60
C ASN A 193 -5.92 -2.34 14.74
N ASP A 194 -4.66 -2.04 14.43
CA ASP A 194 -3.61 -1.95 15.43
C ASP A 194 -3.86 -0.77 16.37
N ASP A 195 -4.04 -1.04 17.64
CA ASP A 195 -4.31 -0.03 18.68
C ASP A 195 -3.04 0.51 19.35
N ARG A 196 -1.86 -0.04 19.01
CA ARG A 196 -0.57 0.37 19.62
C ARG A 196 -0.25 1.85 19.37
N LEU A 197 -0.75 2.43 18.30
CA LEU A 197 -0.59 3.87 18.02
C LEU A 197 -1.38 4.76 18.98
N ASN A 198 -2.35 4.20 19.71
CA ASN A 198 -3.16 4.92 20.68
C ASN A 198 -2.56 4.90 22.11
N PHE A 199 -1.48 4.16 22.34
CA PHE A 199 -0.76 4.22 23.60
C PHE A 199 -0.10 5.60 23.76
N LYS A 200 -0.73 6.46 24.57
CA LYS A 200 -0.04 7.61 25.14
C LYS A 200 1.08 7.04 26.00
N ILE A 201 2.31 7.23 25.59
CA ILE A 201 3.47 6.98 26.45
C ILE A 201 3.24 7.84 27.71
N ALA A 202 2.87 7.20 28.82
CA ALA A 202 2.79 7.85 30.12
C ALA A 202 4.24 8.18 30.51
N HIS A 203 4.57 9.47 30.48
CA HIS A 203 5.83 10.01 30.98
C HIS A 203 5.77 10.11 32.50
#